data_ec55d66a5c28964159e77c4066033f79
#
_entry.id   ec55d66a5c28964159e77c4066033f79
#
_cell.length_a   1.000
_cell.length_b   1.000
_cell.length_c   1.000
_cell.angle_alpha   90.00
_cell.angle_beta   90.00
_cell.angle_gamma   90.00
#
_symmetry.space_group_name_H-M   'P 1'
#
loop_
_entity.id
_entity.type
_entity.pdbx_description
1 polymer ?
#
loop_
_entity_poly.entity_id
_entity_poly.type
_entity_poly.pdbx_seq_one_letter_code
_entity_poly.pdbx_strand_id
1 'polypeptide(L)'
;VQGLATGLGVDDGYYITSPTFNIINEYPARQIRLCHLDLYRLGSAEELEYIGFDDIMGTDAVIVVEWPGLLEEMQFEFDLEIKFEFDGDYNRIISLFPTGQPGINLVSRLFL
;
A
#
# COMPACT_ATOMS: atom_id res chain seq x y z
N VAL A 1 0.35 7.78 -1.54
CA VAL A 1 1.01 6.85 -2.47
C VAL A 1 1.91 7.56 -3.47
N GLN A 2 1.55 8.77 -3.91
CA GLN A 2 2.39 9.55 -4.83
C GLN A 2 3.80 9.79 -4.27
N GLY A 3 3.91 10.18 -3.00
CA GLY A 3 5.20 10.40 -2.35
C GLY A 3 6.02 9.12 -2.24
N LEU A 4 5.37 8.00 -1.96
CA LEU A 4 6.02 6.69 -1.92
C LEU A 4 6.53 6.29 -3.30
N ALA A 5 5.74 6.50 -4.35
CA ALA A 5 6.14 6.24 -5.72
C ALA A 5 7.38 7.06 -6.10
N THR A 6 7.39 8.34 -5.76
CA THR A 6 8.55 9.20 -6.00
C THR A 6 9.79 8.68 -5.28
N GLY A 7 9.65 8.30 -4.01
CA GLY A 7 10.77 7.78 -3.20
C GLY A 7 11.32 6.46 -3.73
N LEU A 8 10.47 5.61 -4.31
CA LEU A 8 10.89 4.34 -4.91
C LEU A 8 11.51 4.51 -6.29
N GLY A 9 11.40 5.69 -6.90
CA GLY A 9 11.97 5.95 -8.20
C GLY A 9 11.06 5.57 -9.38
N VAL A 10 9.74 5.66 -9.19
CA VAL A 10 8.80 5.54 -10.30
C VAL A 10 8.98 6.74 -11.23
N ASP A 11 9.02 6.50 -12.53
CA ASP A 11 9.22 7.54 -13.54
C ASP A 11 8.09 8.59 -13.48
N ASP A 12 8.44 9.86 -13.65
CA ASP A 12 7.49 10.98 -13.62
C ASP A 12 6.43 10.90 -14.74
N GLY A 13 6.68 10.12 -15.78
CA GLY A 13 5.72 9.88 -16.85
C GLY A 13 4.51 9.05 -16.44
N TYR A 14 4.58 8.36 -15.31
CA TYR A 14 3.45 7.59 -14.79
C TYR A 14 2.50 8.48 -14.00
N TYR A 15 1.22 8.31 -14.25
CA TYR A 15 0.16 9.03 -13.55
C TYR A 15 -0.29 8.22 -12.34
N ILE A 16 0.12 8.66 -11.15
CA ILE A 16 -0.13 7.93 -9.91
C ILE A 16 -1.48 8.37 -9.33
N THR A 17 -2.47 7.49 -9.43
CA THR A 17 -3.83 7.72 -8.91
C THR A 17 -4.31 6.49 -8.15
N SER A 18 -5.33 6.66 -7.31
CA SER A 18 -6.00 5.53 -6.66
C SER A 18 -6.66 4.65 -7.72
N PRO A 19 -6.42 3.32 -7.68
CA PRO A 19 -6.98 2.40 -8.68
C PRO A 19 -8.42 1.99 -8.34
N THR A 20 -9.32 2.96 -8.19
CA THR A 20 -10.70 2.72 -7.75
C THR A 20 -11.46 1.79 -8.69
N PHE A 21 -11.24 1.92 -10.01
CA PHE A 21 -11.90 1.08 -11.00
C PHE A 21 -11.10 -0.15 -11.38
N ASN A 22 -9.78 -0.02 -11.48
CA ASN A 22 -8.89 -1.10 -11.88
C ASN A 22 -8.53 -2.03 -10.72
N ILE A 23 -8.73 -1.57 -9.49
CA ILE A 23 -8.39 -2.27 -8.24
C ILE A 23 -6.89 -2.37 -8.01
N ILE A 24 -6.10 -2.66 -9.04
CA ILE A 24 -4.65 -2.77 -8.97
C ILE A 24 -4.01 -1.89 -10.03
N ASN A 25 -3.05 -1.06 -9.63
CA ASN A 25 -2.12 -0.39 -10.51
C ASN A 25 -0.70 -0.84 -10.16
N GLU A 26 0.08 -1.19 -11.17
CA GLU A 26 1.47 -1.57 -11.01
C GLU A 26 2.38 -0.55 -11.69
N TYR A 27 3.44 -0.15 -10.98
CA TYR A 27 4.40 0.82 -11.47
C TYR A 27 5.82 0.25 -11.35
N PRO A 28 6.60 0.24 -12.44
CA PRO A 28 8.01 -0.09 -12.32
C PRO A 28 8.74 1.02 -11.57
N ALA A 29 9.61 0.64 -10.66
CA ALA A 29 10.43 1.57 -9.92
C ALA A 29 11.90 1.20 -10.12
N ARG A 30 12.81 1.94 -9.47
CA ARG A 30 14.24 1.81 -9.74
C ARG A 30 14.80 0.43 -9.39
N GLN A 31 14.41 -0.12 -8.25
CA GLN A 31 14.92 -1.41 -7.75
C GLN A 31 13.83 -2.44 -7.50
N ILE A 32 12.59 -2.00 -7.32
CA ILE A 32 11.48 -2.84 -6.92
C ILE A 32 10.20 -2.28 -7.54
N ARG A 33 9.22 -3.12 -7.82
CA ARG A 33 7.92 -2.67 -8.33
C ARG A 33 7.09 -2.11 -7.20
N LEU A 34 6.20 -1.18 -7.54
CA LEU A 34 5.15 -0.69 -6.66
C LEU A 34 3.81 -1.23 -7.14
N CYS A 35 3.10 -1.95 -6.28
CA CYS A 35 1.75 -2.41 -6.53
C CYS A 35 0.80 -1.64 -5.62
N HIS A 36 -0.11 -0.88 -6.19
CA HIS A 36 -1.10 -0.10 -5.47
C HIS A 36 -2.48 -0.72 -5.64
N LEU A 37 -3.06 -1.18 -4.55
CA LEU A 37 -4.37 -1.81 -4.51
C LEU A 37 -5.37 -0.93 -3.78
N ASP A 38 -6.59 -0.87 -4.32
CA ASP A 38 -7.72 -0.24 -3.65
C ASP A 38 -8.86 -1.27 -3.57
N LEU A 39 -9.13 -1.75 -2.37
CA LEU A 39 -10.09 -2.83 -2.14
C LEU A 39 -11.48 -2.33 -1.77
N TYR A 40 -11.75 -1.04 -1.92
CA TYR A 40 -13.03 -0.44 -1.53
C TYR A 40 -14.23 -1.13 -2.16
N ARG A 41 -14.12 -1.56 -3.42
CA ARG A 41 -15.21 -2.19 -4.17
C ARG A 41 -15.30 -3.70 -3.99
N LEU A 42 -14.30 -4.33 -3.38
CA LEU A 42 -14.31 -5.77 -3.20
C LEU A 42 -15.14 -6.15 -1.97
N GLY A 43 -16.02 -7.12 -2.14
CA GLY A 43 -16.90 -7.59 -1.07
C GLY A 43 -16.57 -8.97 -0.53
N SER A 44 -15.67 -9.72 -1.19
CA SER A 44 -15.38 -11.10 -0.79
C SER A 44 -13.96 -11.53 -1.12
N ALA A 45 -13.49 -12.58 -0.40
CA ALA A 45 -12.21 -13.20 -0.66
C ALA A 45 -12.11 -13.80 -2.07
N GLU A 46 -13.22 -14.25 -2.64
CA GLU A 46 -13.26 -14.81 -3.98
C GLU A 46 -12.89 -13.76 -5.03
N GLU A 47 -13.34 -12.52 -4.84
CA GLU A 47 -12.98 -11.43 -5.72
C GLU A 47 -11.48 -11.13 -5.69
N LEU A 48 -10.83 -11.30 -4.53
CA LEU A 48 -9.37 -11.17 -4.43
C LEU A 48 -8.63 -12.17 -5.30
N GLU A 49 -9.09 -13.42 -5.33
CA GLU A 49 -8.50 -14.44 -6.21
C GLU A 49 -8.61 -14.04 -7.68
N TYR A 50 -9.75 -13.47 -8.04
CA TYR A 50 -10.03 -13.03 -9.41
C TYR A 50 -9.07 -11.96 -9.91
N ILE A 51 -8.64 -11.06 -9.02
CA ILE A 51 -7.70 -10.00 -9.40
C ILE A 51 -6.24 -10.43 -9.38
N GLY A 52 -5.95 -11.68 -9.02
CA GLY A 52 -4.58 -12.21 -9.00
C GLY A 52 -3.78 -11.80 -7.77
N PHE A 53 -4.44 -11.62 -6.64
CA PHE A 53 -3.80 -11.18 -5.40
C PHE A 53 -2.65 -12.10 -4.97
N ASP A 54 -2.84 -13.42 -5.05
CA ASP A 54 -1.81 -14.38 -4.67
C ASP A 54 -0.57 -14.29 -5.56
N ASP A 55 -0.77 -14.05 -6.86
CA ASP A 55 0.34 -13.86 -7.80
C ASP A 55 1.15 -12.60 -7.47
N ILE A 56 0.47 -11.54 -7.06
CA ILE A 56 1.13 -10.29 -6.65
C ILE A 56 1.96 -10.52 -5.39
N MET A 57 1.40 -11.24 -4.42
CA MET A 57 2.10 -11.56 -3.16
C MET A 57 3.36 -12.40 -3.37
N GLY A 58 3.41 -13.18 -4.45
CA GLY A 58 4.56 -14.00 -4.79
C GLY A 58 5.69 -13.26 -5.49
N THR A 59 5.58 -11.95 -5.70
CA THR A 59 6.59 -11.15 -6.41
C THR A 59 7.34 -10.21 -5.48
N ASP A 60 8.55 -9.77 -5.91
CA ASP A 60 9.29 -8.72 -5.23
C ASP A 60 8.66 -7.36 -5.55
N ALA A 61 7.88 -6.85 -4.62
CA ALA A 61 7.18 -5.59 -4.79
C ALA A 61 6.93 -4.92 -3.45
N VAL A 62 6.87 -3.60 -3.46
CA VAL A 62 6.25 -2.84 -2.38
C VAL A 62 4.75 -2.80 -2.69
N ILE A 63 3.95 -3.30 -1.76
CA ILE A 63 2.51 -3.42 -1.95
C ILE A 63 1.82 -2.46 -1.00
N VAL A 64 1.07 -1.53 -1.57
CA VAL A 64 0.30 -0.55 -0.82
C VAL A 64 -1.18 -0.85 -1.01
N VAL A 65 -1.89 -0.99 0.09
CA VAL A 65 -3.32 -1.32 0.07
C VAL A 65 -4.12 -0.20 0.72
N GLU A 66 -5.06 0.35 -0.02
CA GLU A 66 -6.09 1.25 0.51
C GLU A 66 -7.36 0.46 0.77
N TRP A 67 -8.09 0.82 1.81
CA TRP A 67 -9.32 0.13 2.25
C TRP A 67 -9.06 -1.35 2.54
N PRO A 68 -8.21 -1.66 3.51
CA PRO A 68 -7.73 -3.03 3.75
C PRO A 68 -8.71 -3.92 4.52
N GLY A 69 -9.94 -3.48 4.80
CA GLY A 69 -10.88 -4.18 5.68
C GLY A 69 -11.08 -5.65 5.32
N LEU A 70 -11.18 -5.98 4.02
CA LEU A 70 -11.33 -7.37 3.58
C LEU A 70 -10.12 -8.23 3.96
N LEU A 71 -8.91 -7.69 3.81
CA LEU A 71 -7.69 -8.39 4.20
C LEU A 71 -7.57 -8.54 5.71
N GLU A 72 -8.04 -7.54 6.47
CA GLU A 72 -8.07 -7.60 7.93
C GLU A 72 -9.00 -8.73 8.42
N GLU A 73 -10.17 -8.87 7.79
CA GLU A 73 -11.09 -9.97 8.08
C GLU A 73 -10.47 -11.35 7.81
N MET A 74 -9.61 -11.44 6.80
CA MET A 74 -8.89 -12.65 6.46
C MET A 74 -7.64 -12.86 7.32
N GLN A 75 -7.40 -11.98 8.29
CA GLN A 75 -6.22 -12.03 9.16
C GLN A 75 -4.89 -11.92 8.40
N PHE A 76 -4.90 -11.14 7.31
CA PHE A 76 -3.68 -10.85 6.55
C PHE A 76 -2.72 -10.04 7.40
N GLU A 77 -1.43 -10.42 7.38
CA GLU A 77 -0.40 -9.71 8.13
C GLU A 77 0.29 -8.66 7.26
N PHE A 78 0.20 -7.40 7.70
CA PHE A 78 0.92 -6.29 7.07
C PHE A 78 2.25 -6.06 7.80
N ASP A 79 3.23 -5.52 7.09
CA ASP A 79 4.48 -5.09 7.70
C ASP A 79 4.36 -3.73 8.38
N LEU A 80 3.53 -2.86 7.84
CA LEU A 80 3.35 -1.49 8.31
C LEU A 80 1.93 -1.00 8.02
N GLU A 81 1.28 -0.45 9.02
CA GLU A 81 0.03 0.28 8.87
C GLU A 81 0.31 1.77 9.00
N ILE A 82 -0.22 2.56 8.07
CA ILE A 82 -0.11 4.01 8.07
C ILE A 82 -1.50 4.60 8.22
N LYS A 83 -1.69 5.38 9.28
CA LYS A 83 -2.98 6.01 9.55
C LYS A 83 -2.87 7.52 9.41
N PHE A 84 -3.83 8.11 8.70
CA PHE A 84 -3.94 9.55 8.50
C PHE A 84 -5.13 10.08 9.28
N GLU A 85 -4.91 11.16 10.05
CA GLU A 85 -5.96 11.82 10.80
C GLU A 85 -5.86 13.33 10.58
N PHE A 86 -7.00 14.02 10.70
CA PHE A 86 -7.01 15.48 10.68
C PHE A 86 -6.79 16.00 12.11
N ASP A 87 -5.92 16.99 12.23
CA ASP A 87 -5.69 17.74 13.46
C ASP A 87 -5.94 19.22 13.19
N GLY A 88 -7.12 19.71 13.53
CA GLY A 88 -7.56 21.05 13.21
C GLY A 88 -7.90 21.23 11.73
N ASP A 89 -7.94 22.49 11.25
CA ASP A 89 -8.47 22.81 9.94
C ASP A 89 -7.55 22.42 8.79
N TYR A 90 -6.23 22.43 9.01
CA TYR A 90 -5.25 22.24 7.92
C TYR A 90 -4.13 21.27 8.26
N ASN A 91 -4.08 20.74 9.46
CA ASN A 91 -3.02 19.84 9.90
C ASN A 91 -3.45 18.40 9.77
N ARG A 92 -2.48 17.53 9.52
CA ARG A 92 -2.70 16.08 9.50
C ARG A 92 -1.68 15.39 10.39
N ILE A 93 -2.15 14.36 11.07
CA ILE A 93 -1.29 13.47 11.84
C ILE A 93 -1.13 12.19 11.05
N ILE A 94 0.11 11.77 10.85
CA ILE A 94 0.44 10.50 10.22
C ILE A 94 1.01 9.60 11.30
N SER A 95 0.33 8.50 11.57
CA SER A 95 0.75 7.52 12.57
C SER A 95 1.24 6.25 11.89
N LEU A 96 2.38 5.74 12.33
CA LEU A 96 3.02 4.56 11.76
C LEU A 96 2.96 3.42 12.79
N PHE A 97 2.37 2.30 12.40
CA PHE A 97 2.24 1.11 13.25
C PHE A 97 2.96 -0.06 12.59
N PRO A 98 4.25 -0.28 12.89
CA PRO A 98 4.96 -1.44 12.35
C PRO A 98 4.45 -2.71 13.02
N THR A 99 4.08 -3.70 12.21
CA THR A 99 3.54 -4.97 12.68
C THR A 99 4.42 -6.16 12.28
N GLY A 100 5.32 -5.96 11.33
CA GLY A 100 6.28 -6.96 10.91
C GLY A 100 7.70 -6.44 10.97
N GLN A 101 8.68 -7.32 10.90
CA GLN A 101 10.09 -6.95 11.00
C GLN A 101 10.52 -5.93 9.93
N PRO A 102 10.11 -6.07 8.64
CA PRO A 102 10.44 -5.05 7.64
C PRO A 102 9.90 -3.67 8.00
N GLY A 103 8.69 -3.60 8.54
CA GLY A 103 8.09 -2.34 8.99
C GLY A 103 8.83 -1.74 10.17
N ILE A 104 9.23 -2.56 11.14
CA ILE A 104 10.02 -2.12 12.29
C ILE A 104 11.35 -1.52 11.83
N ASN A 105 12.04 -2.19 10.93
CA ASN A 105 13.30 -1.72 10.38
C ASN A 105 13.14 -0.39 9.64
N LEU A 106 12.09 -0.27 8.86
CA LEU A 106 11.80 0.96 8.10
C LEU A 106 11.53 2.14 9.02
N VAL A 107 10.66 1.97 10.01
CA VAL A 107 10.31 3.03 10.97
C VAL A 107 11.54 3.44 11.79
N SER A 108 12.38 2.50 12.18
CA SER A 108 13.62 2.79 12.91
C SER A 108 14.53 3.74 12.14
N ARG A 109 14.59 3.63 10.82
CA ARG A 109 15.41 4.50 9.97
C ARG A 109 14.85 5.91 9.86
N LEU A 110 13.52 6.06 9.97
CA LEU A 110 12.89 7.38 9.89
C LEU A 110 13.16 8.26 11.10
N PHE A 111 13.40 7.65 12.25
CA PHE A 111 13.53 8.34 13.53
C PHE A 111 14.95 8.22 14.14
N LEU A 112 15.91 8.01 13.31
CA LEU A 112 17.32 8.01 13.73
C LEU A 112 17.82 9.42 14.10
#